data_840de037c7d0b863c0a6240de25d59ef
#
_entry.id   840de037c7d0b863c0a6240de25d59ef
#
_cell.length_a   1.000
_cell.length_b   1.000
_cell.length_c   1.000
_cell.angle_alpha   90.00
_cell.angle_beta   90.00
_cell.angle_gamma   90.00
#
_symmetry.space_group_name_H-M   'P 1'
#
loop_
_entity.id
_entity.type
_entity.pdbx_description
1 polymer ?
#
loop_
_entity_poly.entity_id
_entity_poly.type
_entity_poly.pdbx_seq_one_letter_code
_entity_poly.pdbx_strand_id
1 'polypeptide(L)'
;MIRFRGVNKWFGLLHVLKNIDLEVTAGEVVVICGPSGSGKSTLIRCINRLEPIQEGEIVVDGMPLNDPATDITKLRAEVGMVFQQFNLYPHMTALENITLAPVKVRKQSRKEAEGIARDLLAKVGIPEKADHYPAQLSGGQQQRVAIARALVMQPKTMLFDEPTSALDPEMINEVLDVMVNLAREGMTMIVVTHEMGFAKKVAHRIIFMDEGRIIEEGEPRQFFAQPKEDRTRTFLSKILVH
;
A
#
# COMPACT_ATOMS: atom_id res chain seq x y z
N MET A 1 3.45 1.54 -14.19
CA MET A 1 3.73 2.96 -13.95
C MET A 1 2.45 3.69 -13.56
N ILE A 2 2.53 4.55 -12.56
CA ILE A 2 1.37 5.33 -12.05
C ILE A 2 1.65 6.81 -12.28
N ARG A 3 0.65 7.54 -12.77
CA ARG A 3 0.79 8.97 -13.01
C ARG A 3 -0.48 9.72 -12.59
N PHE A 4 -0.29 10.78 -11.82
CA PHE A 4 -1.29 11.77 -11.45
C PHE A 4 -0.98 13.08 -12.14
N ARG A 5 -1.99 13.77 -12.65
CA ARG A 5 -1.89 15.10 -13.26
C ARG A 5 -3.01 15.99 -12.75
N GLY A 6 -2.66 17.04 -12.00
CA GLY A 6 -3.56 18.04 -11.49
C GLY A 6 -4.74 17.46 -10.70
N VAL A 7 -4.50 16.39 -9.92
CA VAL A 7 -5.59 15.64 -9.30
C VAL A 7 -6.15 16.38 -8.09
N ASN A 8 -7.47 16.57 -8.12
CA ASN A 8 -8.25 17.14 -7.03
C ASN A 8 -9.33 16.17 -6.55
N LYS A 9 -9.48 16.07 -5.23
CA LYS A 9 -10.47 15.20 -4.58
C LYS A 9 -11.19 15.94 -3.48
N TRP A 10 -12.52 15.87 -3.51
CA TRP A 10 -13.40 16.39 -2.46
C TRP A 10 -14.25 15.30 -1.81
N PHE A 11 -14.54 15.47 -0.54
CA PHE A 11 -15.63 14.80 0.18
C PHE A 11 -16.64 15.87 0.59
N GLY A 12 -17.73 15.99 -0.16
CA GLY A 12 -18.64 17.12 -0.03
C GLY A 12 -17.93 18.46 -0.27
N LEU A 13 -17.88 19.32 0.73
CA LEU A 13 -17.17 20.62 0.67
C LEU A 13 -15.69 20.53 1.07
N LEU A 14 -15.25 19.42 1.64
CA LEU A 14 -13.87 19.25 2.10
C LEU A 14 -12.94 18.91 0.95
N HIS A 15 -12.01 19.80 0.60
CA HIS A 15 -10.99 19.61 -0.43
C HIS A 15 -9.80 18.84 0.17
N VAL A 16 -9.71 17.54 -0.09
CA VAL A 16 -8.75 16.61 0.56
C VAL A 16 -7.47 16.43 -0.24
N LEU A 17 -7.54 16.35 -1.58
CA LEU A 17 -6.35 16.37 -2.44
C LEU A 17 -6.41 17.61 -3.32
N LYS A 18 -5.30 18.37 -3.36
CA LYS A 18 -5.24 19.70 -3.96
C LYS A 18 -4.13 19.75 -5.00
N ASN A 19 -4.52 19.61 -6.27
CA ASN A 19 -3.64 19.71 -7.43
C ASN A 19 -2.41 18.78 -7.29
N ILE A 20 -2.67 17.49 -7.13
CA ILE A 20 -1.61 16.48 -6.97
C ILE A 20 -1.05 16.10 -8.34
N ASP A 21 0.26 16.28 -8.49
CA ASP A 21 1.07 15.73 -9.56
C ASP A 21 2.04 14.70 -8.97
N LEU A 22 2.05 13.49 -9.50
CA LEU A 22 2.90 12.39 -9.01
C LEU A 22 3.15 11.40 -10.14
N GLU A 23 4.37 10.92 -10.25
CA GLU A 23 4.74 9.82 -11.13
C GLU A 23 5.48 8.76 -10.34
N VAL A 24 5.12 7.47 -10.55
CA VAL A 24 5.80 6.32 -9.94
C VAL A 24 6.20 5.36 -11.06
N THR A 25 7.48 4.99 -11.08
CA THR A 25 8.04 4.07 -12.08
C THR A 25 7.97 2.61 -11.64
N ALA A 26 8.12 1.68 -12.59
CA ALA A 26 8.17 0.26 -12.27
C ALA A 26 9.40 -0.07 -11.41
N GLY A 27 9.22 -0.89 -10.37
CA GLY A 27 10.26 -1.25 -9.41
C GLY A 27 10.57 -0.17 -8.37
N GLU A 28 9.93 1.02 -8.45
CA GLU A 28 10.15 2.08 -7.48
C GLU A 28 9.39 1.81 -6.18
N VAL A 29 10.05 2.07 -5.05
CA VAL A 29 9.44 2.11 -3.73
C VAL A 29 9.29 3.55 -3.30
N VAL A 30 8.06 4.05 -3.27
CA VAL A 30 7.71 5.40 -2.82
C VAL A 30 7.09 5.32 -1.43
N VAL A 31 7.66 6.04 -0.47
CA VAL A 31 7.08 6.17 0.87
C VAL A 31 6.41 7.54 1.00
N ILE A 32 5.16 7.54 1.46
CA ILE A 32 4.39 8.77 1.71
C ILE A 32 4.24 8.95 3.21
N CYS A 33 4.71 10.07 3.72
CA CYS A 33 4.59 10.45 5.13
C CYS A 33 3.92 11.82 5.29
N GLY A 34 3.53 12.17 6.52
CA GLY A 34 2.87 13.43 6.84
C GLY A 34 1.87 13.29 7.98
N PRO A 35 1.35 14.38 8.53
CA PRO A 35 0.40 14.37 9.64
C PRO A 35 -0.90 13.63 9.29
N SER A 36 -1.64 13.20 10.33
CA SER A 36 -2.97 12.63 10.15
C SER A 36 -3.89 13.64 9.48
N GLY A 37 -4.75 13.17 8.56
CA GLY A 37 -5.64 14.05 7.79
C GLY A 37 -5.01 14.78 6.62
N SER A 38 -3.72 14.59 6.31
CA SER A 38 -3.06 15.25 5.17
C SER A 38 -3.44 14.69 3.80
N GLY A 39 -4.26 13.64 3.71
CA GLY A 39 -4.76 13.09 2.45
C GLY A 39 -4.02 11.84 1.94
N LYS A 40 -3.03 11.29 2.67
CA LYS A 40 -2.19 10.14 2.26
C LYS A 40 -3.00 8.91 1.87
N SER A 41 -3.88 8.44 2.75
CA SER A 41 -4.74 7.27 2.49
C SER A 41 -5.69 7.52 1.34
N THR A 42 -6.23 8.74 1.21
CA THR A 42 -7.08 9.13 0.09
C THR A 42 -6.31 9.06 -1.22
N LEU A 43 -5.06 9.55 -1.25
CA LEU A 43 -4.22 9.53 -2.44
C LEU A 43 -4.01 8.10 -2.95
N ILE A 44 -3.59 7.17 -2.09
CA ILE A 44 -3.35 5.79 -2.54
C ILE A 44 -4.65 5.04 -2.90
N ARG A 45 -5.77 5.35 -2.24
CA ARG A 45 -7.09 4.78 -2.57
C ARG A 45 -7.65 5.31 -3.90
N CYS A 46 -7.16 6.43 -4.40
CA CYS A 46 -7.48 6.88 -5.76
C CYS A 46 -6.82 5.98 -6.82
N ILE A 47 -5.66 5.37 -6.56
CA ILE A 47 -4.91 4.54 -7.51
C ILE A 47 -5.69 3.28 -7.93
N ASN A 48 -6.44 2.68 -7.02
CA ASN A 48 -7.27 1.49 -7.30
C ASN A 48 -8.76 1.84 -7.46
N ARG A 49 -9.06 3.16 -7.59
CA ARG A 49 -10.42 3.71 -7.72
C ARG A 49 -11.36 3.26 -6.60
N LEU A 50 -10.85 3.08 -5.37
CA LEU A 50 -11.69 3.00 -4.17
C LEU A 50 -12.26 4.39 -3.85
N GLU A 51 -11.47 5.43 -4.13
CA GLU A 51 -11.90 6.82 -4.05
C GLU A 51 -11.86 7.44 -5.47
N PRO A 52 -12.99 7.79 -6.08
CA PRO A 52 -13.00 8.51 -7.34
C PRO A 52 -12.54 9.95 -7.15
N ILE A 53 -11.83 10.48 -8.13
CA ILE A 53 -11.42 11.89 -8.17
C ILE A 53 -12.49 12.73 -8.89
N GLN A 54 -12.50 14.05 -8.66
CA GLN A 54 -13.41 14.97 -9.32
C GLN A 54 -12.74 15.74 -10.46
N GLU A 55 -11.43 16.05 -10.32
CA GLU A 55 -10.66 16.76 -11.35
C GLU A 55 -9.27 16.14 -11.53
N GLY A 56 -8.67 16.39 -12.68
CA GLY A 56 -7.37 15.84 -13.04
C GLY A 56 -7.45 14.49 -13.70
N GLU A 57 -6.31 13.81 -13.82
CA GLU A 57 -6.18 12.51 -14.46
C GLU A 57 -5.32 11.57 -13.61
N ILE A 58 -5.73 10.31 -13.51
CA ILE A 58 -4.88 9.23 -12.97
C ILE A 58 -4.78 8.14 -14.04
N VAL A 59 -3.55 7.75 -14.36
CA VAL A 59 -3.26 6.62 -15.27
C VAL A 59 -2.45 5.57 -14.50
N VAL A 60 -2.89 4.32 -14.54
CA VAL A 60 -2.21 3.17 -13.93
C VAL A 60 -1.95 2.12 -14.99
N ASP A 61 -0.70 1.81 -15.26
CA ASP A 61 -0.27 0.87 -16.31
C ASP A 61 -0.93 1.11 -17.68
N GLY A 62 -1.05 2.39 -18.06
CA GLY A 62 -1.69 2.80 -19.31
C GLY A 62 -3.22 2.83 -19.26
N MET A 63 -3.84 2.44 -18.14
CA MET A 63 -5.29 2.49 -17.93
C MET A 63 -5.70 3.83 -17.30
N PRO A 64 -6.43 4.71 -18.02
CA PRO A 64 -6.94 5.96 -17.45
C PRO A 64 -8.12 5.68 -16.51
N LEU A 65 -8.02 6.07 -15.24
CA LEU A 65 -9.04 5.74 -14.24
C LEU A 65 -10.34 6.53 -14.39
N ASN A 66 -10.29 7.65 -15.07
CA ASN A 66 -11.46 8.52 -15.30
C ASN A 66 -12.30 8.06 -16.50
N ASP A 67 -11.76 7.17 -17.34
CA ASP A 67 -12.50 6.64 -18.48
C ASP A 67 -13.56 5.63 -18.00
N PRO A 68 -14.85 5.83 -18.32
CA PRO A 68 -15.90 4.87 -18.02
C PRO A 68 -15.67 3.48 -18.65
N ALA A 69 -14.92 3.40 -19.75
CA ALA A 69 -14.57 2.16 -20.42
C ALA A 69 -13.49 1.34 -19.68
N THR A 70 -12.82 1.92 -18.70
CA THR A 70 -11.77 1.22 -17.94
C THR A 70 -12.34 0.09 -17.09
N ASP A 71 -11.87 -1.13 -17.36
CA ASP A 71 -12.24 -2.33 -16.58
C ASP A 71 -11.58 -2.27 -15.19
N ILE A 72 -12.38 -1.91 -14.19
CA ILE A 72 -11.95 -1.79 -12.79
C ILE A 72 -11.56 -3.14 -12.18
N THR A 73 -12.16 -4.24 -12.63
CA THR A 73 -11.79 -5.57 -12.15
C THR A 73 -10.37 -5.93 -12.60
N LYS A 74 -10.07 -5.65 -13.86
CA LYS A 74 -8.72 -5.83 -14.42
C LYS A 74 -7.71 -4.93 -13.72
N LEU A 75 -8.03 -3.64 -13.52
CA LEU A 75 -7.18 -2.71 -12.79
C LEU A 75 -6.86 -3.24 -11.38
N ARG A 76 -7.87 -3.62 -10.60
CA ARG A 76 -7.70 -4.10 -9.23
C ARG A 76 -7.01 -5.47 -9.13
N ALA A 77 -6.97 -6.24 -10.22
CA ALA A 77 -6.18 -7.46 -10.30
C ALA A 77 -4.67 -7.17 -10.45
N GLU A 78 -4.30 -6.01 -11.03
CA GLU A 78 -2.92 -5.58 -11.23
C GLU A 78 -2.39 -4.67 -10.11
N VAL A 79 -3.27 -4.24 -9.18
CA VAL A 79 -2.93 -3.35 -8.06
C VAL A 79 -3.36 -4.00 -6.75
N GLY A 80 -2.41 -4.60 -6.04
CA GLY A 80 -2.65 -5.16 -4.71
C GLY A 80 -2.77 -4.04 -3.66
N MET A 81 -3.66 -4.20 -2.69
CA MET A 81 -3.81 -3.25 -1.59
C MET A 81 -3.88 -3.94 -0.24
N VAL A 82 -3.09 -3.41 0.69
CA VAL A 82 -3.04 -3.81 2.10
C VAL A 82 -3.47 -2.61 2.94
N PHE A 83 -4.47 -2.80 3.78
CA PHE A 83 -5.07 -1.76 4.60
C PHE A 83 -4.50 -1.75 6.02
N GLN A 84 -4.73 -0.67 6.74
CA GLN A 84 -4.45 -0.54 8.16
C GLN A 84 -5.17 -1.61 8.99
N GLN A 85 -6.46 -1.84 8.71
CA GLN A 85 -7.20 -2.98 9.23
C GLN A 85 -7.01 -4.15 8.26
N PHE A 86 -6.81 -5.33 8.77
CA PHE A 86 -6.46 -6.53 7.98
C PHE A 86 -7.53 -6.91 6.97
N ASN A 87 -8.80 -6.62 7.28
CA ASN A 87 -9.98 -6.86 6.43
C ASN A 87 -10.07 -8.31 5.92
N LEU A 88 -9.68 -9.27 6.76
CA LEU A 88 -9.86 -10.69 6.46
C LEU A 88 -11.33 -11.09 6.63
N TYR A 89 -11.78 -12.02 5.81
CA TYR A 89 -13.10 -12.63 5.96
C TYR A 89 -13.10 -13.53 7.22
N PRO A 90 -13.84 -13.20 8.29
CA PRO A 90 -13.72 -13.89 9.58
C PRO A 90 -14.20 -15.34 9.56
N HIS A 91 -15.05 -15.70 8.61
CA HIS A 91 -15.62 -17.03 8.42
C HIS A 91 -14.81 -17.92 7.45
N MET A 92 -13.66 -17.45 7.00
CA MET A 92 -12.75 -18.14 6.08
C MET A 92 -11.40 -18.34 6.77
N THR A 93 -10.75 -19.47 6.51
CA THR A 93 -9.35 -19.71 6.92
C THR A 93 -8.38 -18.75 6.22
N ALA A 94 -7.12 -18.70 6.65
CA ALA A 94 -6.07 -17.94 5.97
C ALA A 94 -5.94 -18.38 4.51
N LEU A 95 -5.90 -19.69 4.25
CA LEU A 95 -5.82 -20.26 2.90
C LEU A 95 -7.02 -19.84 2.04
N GLU A 96 -8.24 -19.91 2.56
CA GLU A 96 -9.46 -19.52 1.86
C GLU A 96 -9.51 -18.02 1.59
N ASN A 97 -9.07 -17.17 2.53
CA ASN A 97 -8.90 -15.73 2.33
C ASN A 97 -7.99 -15.41 1.14
N ILE A 98 -6.88 -16.15 1.01
CA ILE A 98 -5.91 -15.93 -0.07
C ILE A 98 -6.44 -16.46 -1.40
N THR A 99 -7.05 -17.65 -1.43
CA THR A 99 -7.46 -18.33 -2.67
C THR A 99 -8.74 -17.78 -3.30
N LEU A 100 -9.54 -17.01 -2.57
CA LEU A 100 -10.82 -16.50 -3.05
C LEU A 100 -10.72 -15.71 -4.37
N ALA A 101 -9.79 -14.73 -4.41
CA ALA A 101 -9.66 -13.82 -5.55
C ALA A 101 -9.14 -14.53 -6.82
N PRO A 102 -8.06 -15.33 -6.80
CA PRO A 102 -7.59 -16.02 -8.00
C PRO A 102 -8.64 -16.99 -8.57
N VAL A 103 -9.38 -17.69 -7.71
CA VAL A 103 -10.46 -18.59 -8.18
C VAL A 103 -11.63 -17.81 -8.79
N LYS A 104 -12.09 -16.73 -8.14
CA LYS A 104 -13.27 -15.98 -8.60
C LYS A 104 -12.98 -15.05 -9.76
N VAL A 105 -11.84 -14.36 -9.75
CA VAL A 105 -11.50 -13.31 -10.72
C VAL A 105 -10.67 -13.87 -11.88
N ARG A 106 -9.57 -14.60 -11.59
CA ARG A 106 -8.69 -15.17 -12.62
C ARG A 106 -9.13 -16.53 -13.13
N LYS A 107 -10.21 -17.11 -12.56
CA LYS A 107 -10.77 -18.43 -12.93
C LYS A 107 -9.75 -19.57 -12.80
N GLN A 108 -8.75 -19.40 -11.93
CA GLN A 108 -7.79 -20.47 -11.64
C GLN A 108 -8.47 -21.67 -10.96
N SER A 109 -7.94 -22.86 -11.17
CA SER A 109 -8.42 -24.03 -10.45
C SER A 109 -8.13 -23.89 -8.95
N ARG A 110 -9.00 -24.46 -8.11
CA ARG A 110 -8.82 -24.40 -6.65
C ARG A 110 -7.46 -24.99 -6.23
N LYS A 111 -7.06 -26.10 -6.82
CA LYS A 111 -5.80 -26.79 -6.53
C LYS A 111 -4.57 -25.91 -6.85
N GLU A 112 -4.59 -25.23 -7.97
CA GLU A 112 -3.52 -24.29 -8.38
C GLU A 112 -3.45 -23.09 -7.44
N ALA A 113 -4.61 -22.47 -7.15
CA ALA A 113 -4.68 -21.34 -6.23
C ALA A 113 -4.21 -21.71 -4.81
N GLU A 114 -4.54 -22.91 -4.31
CA GLU A 114 -4.08 -23.42 -3.01
C GLU A 114 -2.56 -23.64 -3.00
N GLY A 115 -1.96 -24.15 -4.08
CA GLY A 115 -0.51 -24.30 -4.21
C GLY A 115 0.19 -22.96 -4.07
N ILE A 116 -0.19 -21.98 -4.88
CA ILE A 116 0.36 -20.62 -4.83
C ILE A 116 0.14 -19.97 -3.45
N ALA A 117 -1.03 -20.15 -2.85
CA ALA A 117 -1.35 -19.58 -1.55
C ALA A 117 -0.47 -20.14 -0.43
N ARG A 118 -0.15 -21.45 -0.47
CA ARG A 118 0.77 -22.09 0.50
C ARG A 118 2.20 -21.59 0.33
N ASP A 119 2.67 -21.41 -0.89
CA ASP A 119 3.99 -20.82 -1.17
C ASP A 119 4.05 -19.37 -0.65
N LEU A 120 2.97 -18.59 -0.81
CA LEU A 120 2.89 -17.23 -0.28
C LEU A 120 2.84 -17.20 1.24
N LEU A 121 2.11 -18.13 1.90
CA LEU A 121 2.15 -18.25 3.36
C LEU A 121 3.55 -18.58 3.88
N ALA A 122 4.29 -19.42 3.17
CA ALA A 122 5.70 -19.68 3.49
C ALA A 122 6.56 -18.44 3.27
N LYS A 123 6.36 -17.72 2.18
CA LYS A 123 7.06 -16.46 1.85
C LYS A 123 6.85 -15.39 2.92
N VAL A 124 5.64 -15.27 3.49
CA VAL A 124 5.36 -14.33 4.58
C VAL A 124 5.63 -14.92 5.98
N GLY A 125 6.24 -16.11 6.07
CA GLY A 125 6.74 -16.73 7.31
C GLY A 125 5.68 -17.32 8.24
N ILE A 126 4.53 -17.78 7.71
CA ILE A 126 3.44 -18.39 8.48
C ILE A 126 2.80 -19.60 7.77
N PRO A 127 3.60 -20.56 7.23
CA PRO A 127 3.04 -21.69 6.47
C PRO A 127 2.10 -22.57 7.28
N GLU A 128 2.34 -22.70 8.61
CA GLU A 128 1.53 -23.49 9.54
C GLU A 128 0.15 -22.88 9.83
N LYS A 129 -0.10 -21.63 9.43
CA LYS A 129 -1.36 -20.92 9.69
C LYS A 129 -2.41 -21.06 8.59
N ALA A 130 -2.15 -21.86 7.56
CA ALA A 130 -3.04 -22.03 6.41
C ALA A 130 -4.51 -22.32 6.79
N ASP A 131 -4.72 -23.20 7.75
CA ASP A 131 -6.05 -23.70 8.15
C ASP A 131 -6.63 -22.94 9.38
N HIS A 132 -5.99 -21.84 9.82
CA HIS A 132 -6.47 -21.03 10.94
C HIS A 132 -7.41 -19.94 10.48
N TYR A 133 -8.43 -19.66 11.29
CA TYR A 133 -9.33 -18.52 11.10
C TYR A 133 -8.71 -17.22 11.64
N PRO A 134 -9.13 -16.02 11.15
CA PRO A 134 -8.59 -14.75 11.62
C PRO A 134 -8.57 -14.58 13.14
N ALA A 135 -9.63 -15.03 13.83
CA ALA A 135 -9.70 -14.96 15.30
C ALA A 135 -8.63 -15.80 16.04
N GLN A 136 -7.97 -16.72 15.36
CA GLN A 136 -6.90 -17.58 15.89
C GLN A 136 -5.49 -17.06 15.55
N LEU A 137 -5.41 -15.91 14.89
CA LEU A 137 -4.16 -15.29 14.42
C LEU A 137 -3.86 -14.02 15.21
N SER A 138 -2.59 -13.77 15.52
CA SER A 138 -2.16 -12.48 16.03
C SER A 138 -2.36 -11.37 14.98
N GLY A 139 -2.34 -10.10 15.40
CA GLY A 139 -2.44 -8.97 14.47
C GLY A 139 -1.39 -9.01 13.36
N GLY A 140 -0.13 -9.27 13.70
CA GLY A 140 0.96 -9.42 12.73
C GLY A 140 0.76 -10.61 11.77
N GLN A 141 0.22 -11.73 12.26
CA GLN A 141 -0.14 -12.88 11.41
C GLN A 141 -1.29 -12.54 10.48
N GLN A 142 -2.34 -11.86 10.95
CA GLN A 142 -3.45 -11.40 10.12
C GLN A 142 -2.97 -10.45 9.01
N GLN A 143 -2.05 -9.53 9.34
CA GLN A 143 -1.49 -8.61 8.35
C GLN A 143 -0.65 -9.35 7.31
N ARG A 144 0.14 -10.34 7.71
CA ARG A 144 0.90 -11.17 6.77
C ARG A 144 -0.02 -12.01 5.86
N VAL A 145 -1.15 -12.51 6.36
CA VAL A 145 -2.19 -13.12 5.51
C VAL A 145 -2.78 -12.08 4.54
N ALA A 146 -3.04 -10.85 4.97
CA ALA A 146 -3.55 -9.79 4.09
C ALA A 146 -2.53 -9.43 2.98
N ILE A 147 -1.23 -9.43 3.29
CA ILE A 147 -0.16 -9.26 2.29
C ILE A 147 -0.16 -10.43 1.30
N ALA A 148 -0.20 -11.68 1.78
CA ALA A 148 -0.26 -12.86 0.92
C ALA A 148 -1.51 -12.87 0.03
N ARG A 149 -2.67 -12.44 0.56
CA ARG A 149 -3.92 -12.28 -0.19
C ARG A 149 -3.81 -11.23 -1.31
N ALA A 150 -3.05 -10.17 -1.11
CA ALA A 150 -2.80 -9.20 -2.17
C ALA A 150 -1.82 -9.76 -3.22
N LEU A 151 -0.77 -10.45 -2.78
CA LEU A 151 0.28 -11.00 -3.65
C LEU A 151 -0.19 -12.16 -4.53
N VAL A 152 -1.19 -12.96 -4.11
CA VAL A 152 -1.65 -14.12 -4.88
C VAL A 152 -2.21 -13.72 -6.25
N MET A 153 -2.68 -12.49 -6.40
CA MET A 153 -3.11 -11.92 -7.67
C MET A 153 -1.93 -11.53 -8.59
N GLN A 154 -0.68 -11.69 -8.15
CA GLN A 154 0.53 -11.31 -8.89
C GLN A 154 0.44 -9.87 -9.41
N PRO A 155 0.17 -8.90 -8.54
CA PRO A 155 -0.02 -7.50 -8.95
C PRO A 155 1.31 -6.90 -9.41
N LYS A 156 1.23 -5.91 -10.31
CA LYS A 156 2.40 -5.11 -10.74
C LYS A 156 2.80 -4.07 -9.70
N THR A 157 1.84 -3.65 -8.87
CA THR A 157 2.04 -2.64 -7.84
C THR A 157 1.36 -3.05 -6.54
N MET A 158 2.03 -2.85 -5.42
CA MET A 158 1.49 -3.01 -4.08
C MET A 158 1.30 -1.66 -3.39
N LEU A 159 0.10 -1.43 -2.90
CA LEU A 159 -0.26 -0.27 -2.09
C LEU A 159 -0.39 -0.69 -0.63
N PHE A 160 0.24 0.05 0.27
CA PHE A 160 0.18 -0.18 1.71
C PHE A 160 -0.33 1.08 2.42
N ASP A 161 -1.48 0.97 3.07
CA ASP A 161 -2.12 2.06 3.83
C ASP A 161 -1.91 1.84 5.33
N GLU A 162 -0.84 2.39 5.88
CA GLU A 162 -0.43 2.28 7.29
C GLU A 162 -0.45 0.83 7.81
N PRO A 163 0.29 -0.11 7.19
CA PRO A 163 0.15 -1.55 7.42
C PRO A 163 0.52 -2.01 8.83
N THR A 164 1.17 -1.16 9.64
CA THR A 164 1.65 -1.48 10.99
C THR A 164 0.90 -0.75 12.09
N SER A 165 0.06 0.25 11.77
CA SER A 165 -0.53 1.14 12.78
C SER A 165 -1.57 0.48 13.70
N ALA A 166 -2.09 -0.70 13.32
CA ALA A 166 -3.02 -1.50 14.15
C ALA A 166 -2.31 -2.65 14.89
N LEU A 167 -0.96 -2.67 14.91
CA LEU A 167 -0.16 -3.75 15.49
C LEU A 167 0.51 -3.33 16.79
N ASP A 168 0.68 -4.31 17.68
CA ASP A 168 1.55 -4.16 18.83
C ASP A 168 3.03 -4.00 18.39
N PRO A 169 3.86 -3.23 19.11
CA PRO A 169 5.25 -2.96 18.72
C PRO A 169 6.08 -4.21 18.43
N GLU A 170 5.84 -5.31 19.15
CA GLU A 170 6.54 -6.57 18.97
C GLU A 170 6.28 -7.24 17.60
N MET A 171 5.12 -6.94 16.97
CA MET A 171 4.70 -7.55 15.71
C MET A 171 5.07 -6.70 14.48
N ILE A 172 5.43 -5.43 14.68
CA ILE A 172 5.72 -4.49 13.59
C ILE A 172 6.86 -5.00 12.71
N ASN A 173 7.95 -5.45 13.33
CA ASN A 173 9.16 -5.87 12.61
C ASN A 173 8.90 -7.06 11.67
N GLU A 174 8.05 -8.02 12.07
CA GLU A 174 7.71 -9.18 11.24
C GLU A 174 7.01 -8.76 9.93
N VAL A 175 6.15 -7.77 10.00
CA VAL A 175 5.45 -7.22 8.81
C VAL A 175 6.40 -6.39 7.95
N LEU A 176 7.22 -5.55 8.58
CA LEU A 176 8.21 -4.72 7.87
C LEU A 176 9.25 -5.58 7.15
N ASP A 177 9.70 -6.70 7.73
CA ASP A 177 10.66 -7.60 7.10
C ASP A 177 10.08 -8.24 5.82
N VAL A 178 8.81 -8.63 5.83
CA VAL A 178 8.12 -9.07 4.61
C VAL A 178 8.14 -7.97 3.55
N MET A 179 7.81 -6.72 3.91
CA MET A 179 7.81 -5.60 2.97
C MET A 179 9.22 -5.26 2.45
N VAL A 180 10.25 -5.37 3.30
CA VAL A 180 11.66 -5.21 2.90
C VAL A 180 12.05 -6.27 1.84
N ASN A 181 11.63 -7.51 2.02
CA ASN A 181 11.91 -8.57 1.06
C ASN A 181 11.20 -8.32 -0.28
N LEU A 182 9.95 -7.86 -0.27
CA LEU A 182 9.24 -7.48 -1.50
C LEU A 182 9.94 -6.33 -2.24
N ALA A 183 10.43 -5.32 -1.51
CA ALA A 183 11.20 -4.21 -2.09
C ALA A 183 12.49 -4.73 -2.76
N ARG A 184 13.22 -5.64 -2.11
CA ARG A 184 14.46 -6.25 -2.67
C ARG A 184 14.20 -7.10 -3.91
N GLU A 185 13.03 -7.69 -4.02
CA GLU A 185 12.59 -8.44 -5.21
C GLU A 185 12.18 -7.53 -6.38
N GLY A 186 12.24 -6.21 -6.22
CA GLY A 186 11.91 -5.23 -7.26
C GLY A 186 10.41 -4.95 -7.39
N MET A 187 9.60 -5.26 -6.36
CA MET A 187 8.18 -4.94 -6.36
C MET A 187 7.97 -3.41 -6.36
N THR A 188 7.14 -2.91 -7.27
CA THR A 188 6.70 -1.52 -7.23
C THR A 188 5.80 -1.32 -6.02
N MET A 189 6.14 -0.38 -5.15
CA MET A 189 5.40 -0.18 -3.90
C MET A 189 5.12 1.29 -3.63
N ILE A 190 3.90 1.60 -3.19
CA ILE A 190 3.56 2.89 -2.57
C ILE A 190 3.10 2.61 -1.14
N VAL A 191 3.82 3.17 -0.17
CA VAL A 191 3.65 2.85 1.23
C VAL A 191 3.36 4.11 2.03
N VAL A 192 2.17 4.23 2.58
CA VAL A 192 1.85 5.22 3.62
C VAL A 192 2.27 4.63 4.96
N THR A 193 3.20 5.28 5.65
CA THR A 193 3.69 4.78 6.94
C THR A 193 4.30 5.88 7.80
N HIS A 194 4.33 5.63 9.10
CA HIS A 194 5.08 6.39 10.11
C HIS A 194 6.42 5.72 10.47
N GLU A 195 6.72 4.54 9.90
CA GLU A 195 7.94 3.77 10.16
C GLU A 195 9.14 4.35 9.38
N MET A 196 9.77 5.40 9.93
CA MET A 196 10.87 6.09 9.25
C MET A 196 12.12 5.22 9.11
N GLY A 197 12.33 4.25 10.00
CA GLY A 197 13.40 3.23 9.87
C GLY A 197 13.22 2.38 8.61
N PHE A 198 12.01 1.94 8.32
CA PHE A 198 11.67 1.25 7.09
C PHE A 198 11.88 2.15 5.87
N ALA A 199 11.37 3.39 5.91
CA ALA A 199 11.54 4.35 4.82
C ALA A 199 13.02 4.57 4.46
N LYS A 200 13.89 4.75 5.45
CA LYS A 200 15.33 4.89 5.25
C LYS A 200 15.99 3.67 4.60
N LYS A 201 15.47 2.46 4.89
CA LYS A 201 16.05 1.18 4.46
C LYS A 201 15.72 0.81 3.03
N VAL A 202 14.50 1.13 2.55
CA VAL A 202 13.99 0.58 1.28
C VAL A 202 13.45 1.62 0.31
N ALA A 203 13.11 2.84 0.74
CA ALA A 203 12.52 3.82 -0.16
C ALA A 203 13.55 4.28 -1.21
N HIS A 204 13.10 4.40 -2.45
CA HIS A 204 13.83 5.12 -3.50
C HIS A 204 13.51 6.61 -3.42
N ARG A 205 12.27 6.95 -3.01
CA ARG A 205 11.80 8.32 -2.86
C ARG A 205 10.83 8.43 -1.69
N ILE A 206 10.91 9.55 -0.97
CA ILE A 206 9.98 9.91 0.10
C ILE A 206 9.19 11.13 -0.34
N ILE A 207 7.91 11.11 -0.06
CA ILE A 207 6.97 12.20 -0.30
C ILE A 207 6.39 12.65 1.03
N PHE A 208 6.52 13.92 1.35
CA PHE A 208 5.86 14.52 2.49
C PHE A 208 4.60 15.26 2.05
N MET A 209 3.46 14.85 2.62
CA MET A 209 2.18 15.47 2.38
C MET A 209 1.69 16.25 3.59
N ASP A 210 1.16 17.46 3.34
CA ASP A 210 0.45 18.24 4.34
C ASP A 210 -0.70 19.02 3.69
N GLU A 211 -1.81 19.18 4.40
CA GLU A 211 -3.02 19.91 3.98
C GLU A 211 -3.52 19.58 2.56
N GLY A 212 -3.38 18.32 2.16
CA GLY A 212 -3.83 17.82 0.85
C GLY A 212 -2.88 18.09 -0.30
N ARG A 213 -1.65 18.51 -0.05
CA ARG A 213 -0.62 18.82 -1.04
C ARG A 213 0.63 17.97 -0.83
N ILE A 214 1.37 17.73 -1.90
CA ILE A 214 2.76 17.30 -1.81
C ILE A 214 3.59 18.55 -1.52
N ILE A 215 4.24 18.57 -0.37
CA ILE A 215 5.04 19.70 0.10
C ILE A 215 6.50 19.53 -0.31
N GLU A 216 7.02 18.32 -0.16
CA GLU A 216 8.40 18.00 -0.49
C GLU A 216 8.51 16.54 -0.93
N GLU A 217 9.40 16.29 -1.89
CA GLU A 217 9.82 14.95 -2.26
C GLU A 217 11.32 14.88 -2.47
N GLY A 218 11.91 13.71 -2.24
CA GLY A 218 13.34 13.54 -2.42
C GLY A 218 13.83 12.14 -2.08
N GLU A 219 15.10 11.89 -2.40
CA GLU A 219 15.78 10.67 -1.99
C GLU A 219 15.90 10.61 -0.45
N PRO A 220 15.82 9.41 0.17
CA PRO A 220 15.82 9.26 1.63
C PRO A 220 17.00 9.97 2.32
N ARG A 221 18.22 9.83 1.79
CA ARG A 221 19.40 10.44 2.40
C ARG A 221 19.27 11.95 2.51
N GLN A 222 18.86 12.61 1.42
CA GLN A 222 18.71 14.07 1.40
C GLN A 222 17.49 14.49 2.22
N PHE A 223 16.37 13.80 2.07
CA PHE A 223 15.13 14.12 2.77
C PHE A 223 15.27 14.12 4.29
N PHE A 224 15.99 13.14 4.86
CA PHE A 224 16.20 13.06 6.31
C PHE A 224 17.34 13.94 6.83
N ALA A 225 18.41 14.15 6.04
CA ALA A 225 19.57 14.91 6.48
C ALA A 225 19.38 16.43 6.30
N GLN A 226 18.74 16.84 5.22
CA GLN A 226 18.61 18.24 4.82
C GLN A 226 17.25 18.50 4.17
N PRO A 227 16.14 18.37 4.93
CA PRO A 227 14.81 18.70 4.41
C PRO A 227 14.76 20.19 4.00
N LYS A 228 14.21 20.47 2.83
CA LYS A 228 14.18 21.79 2.22
C LYS A 228 13.09 22.68 2.84
N GLU A 229 11.93 22.09 3.09
CA GLU A 229 10.75 22.82 3.55
C GLU A 229 10.68 22.88 5.09
N ASP A 230 10.30 24.04 5.63
CA ASP A 230 10.16 24.21 7.10
C ASP A 230 9.13 23.26 7.72
N ARG A 231 8.06 22.98 6.98
CA ARG A 231 7.02 22.04 7.42
C ARG A 231 7.58 20.63 7.52
N THR A 232 8.41 20.20 6.56
CA THR A 232 9.10 18.91 6.60
C THR A 232 10.05 18.82 7.79
N ARG A 233 10.85 19.87 8.03
CA ARG A 233 11.76 19.97 9.20
C ARG A 233 11.00 19.82 10.51
N THR A 234 9.90 20.57 10.66
CA THR A 234 9.06 20.53 11.86
C THR A 234 8.42 19.15 12.07
N PHE A 235 7.99 18.48 11.00
CA PHE A 235 7.43 17.14 11.07
C PHE A 235 8.48 16.11 11.48
N LEU A 236 9.63 16.10 10.81
CA LEU A 236 10.71 15.16 11.09
C LEU A 236 11.28 15.31 12.49
N SER A 237 11.41 16.54 13.01
CA SER A 237 11.88 16.78 14.38
C SER A 237 10.98 16.16 15.45
N LYS A 238 9.67 16.00 15.17
CA LYS A 238 8.72 15.36 16.11
C LYS A 238 8.75 13.83 16.07
N ILE A 239 9.09 13.25 14.91
CA ILE A 239 9.02 11.78 14.72
C ILE A 239 10.37 11.11 14.99
N LEU A 240 11.49 11.80 14.74
CA LEU A 240 12.84 11.23 14.90
C LEU A 240 13.38 11.31 16.33
N VAL A 241 12.65 11.92 17.27
CA VAL A 241 13.02 12.05 18.70
C VAL A 241 12.54 10.85 19.54
N HIS A 242 11.95 9.83 18.90
CA HIS A 242 11.49 8.60 19.59
C HIS A 242 12.29 7.39 19.17
#